data_4648a7ab6d18753bd3307153c0a19593
#
_entry.id   4648a7ab6d18753bd3307153c0a19593
#
_cell.length_a   1.000
_cell.length_b   1.000
_cell.length_c   1.000
_cell.angle_alpha   90.00
_cell.angle_beta   90.00
_cell.angle_gamma   90.00
#
_symmetry.space_group_name_H-M   'P 1'
#
loop_
_entity.id
_entity.type
_entity.pdbx_description
1 polymer ?
#
loop_
_entity_poly.entity_id
_entity_poly.type
_entity_poly.pdbx_seq_one_letter_code
_entity_poly.pdbx_strand_id
1 'polypeptide(L)'
;TEDVISACDILRPVYDATNGEDGRVSIEVDPRMARDTEGTVTMAKQLWETIGRENCMIKIPATPEGLPAITRVLAEGISVNVTLIFSLDRYRGVMNAFLTGLEQARENGKDLSKIRSVASFFVSRVDTEFDARLDAVGTDEAKALKSKAGIANARLAYQALEEVFSTPRWQTLADDGAHVQRPLWASTGVKDPSLPDTLYVTELAAPNTVNTMPPKTLAALADHGTVEGDRISGTYDEAKATMDALEHAGVSYADVVDKLETEGLDKFEKSWEELLGSVRSELEKAGENK
;
A
#
# COMPACT_ATOMS: atom_id res chain seq x y z
N THR A 1 -9.03 1.52 -18.60
CA THR A 1 -8.08 0.46 -19.02
C THR A 1 -7.07 0.95 -20.04
N GLU A 2 -7.46 1.70 -21.09
CA GLU A 2 -6.54 2.18 -22.13
C GLU A 2 -5.38 3.01 -21.59
N ASP A 3 -5.64 3.94 -20.67
CA ASP A 3 -4.60 4.76 -20.03
C ASP A 3 -3.61 3.90 -19.24
N VAL A 4 -4.08 2.84 -18.57
CA VAL A 4 -3.24 1.90 -17.84
C VAL A 4 -2.37 1.08 -18.80
N ILE A 5 -2.92 0.62 -19.92
CA ILE A 5 -2.16 -0.07 -20.98
C ILE A 5 -1.04 0.85 -21.50
N SER A 6 -1.39 2.10 -21.82
CA SER A 6 -0.42 3.10 -22.29
C SER A 6 0.67 3.38 -21.25
N ALA A 7 0.31 3.50 -19.97
CA ALA A 7 1.27 3.69 -18.90
C ALA A 7 2.19 2.46 -18.72
N CYS A 8 1.65 1.25 -18.83
CA CYS A 8 2.46 0.01 -18.83
C CYS A 8 3.47 0.00 -19.99
N ASP A 9 3.06 0.41 -21.19
CA ASP A 9 3.93 0.45 -22.36
C ASP A 9 5.03 1.52 -22.22
N ILE A 10 4.70 2.69 -21.66
CA ILE A 10 5.68 3.76 -21.37
C ILE A 10 6.73 3.30 -20.35
N LEU A 11 6.31 2.57 -19.31
CA LEU A 11 7.19 2.09 -18.24
C LEU A 11 7.88 0.75 -18.57
N ARG A 12 7.54 0.12 -19.69
CA ARG A 12 8.12 -1.17 -20.12
C ARG A 12 9.66 -1.17 -20.16
N PRO A 13 10.35 -0.14 -20.65
CA PRO A 13 11.83 -0.13 -20.64
C PRO A 13 12.42 -0.19 -19.24
N VAL A 14 11.78 0.43 -18.23
CA VAL A 14 12.22 0.35 -16.83
C VAL A 14 11.98 -1.05 -16.27
N TYR A 15 10.83 -1.64 -16.58
CA TYR A 15 10.51 -3.01 -16.20
C TYR A 15 11.54 -4.01 -16.74
N ASP A 16 11.89 -3.92 -18.01
CA ASP A 16 12.86 -4.81 -18.63
C ASP A 16 14.28 -4.60 -18.06
N ALA A 17 14.68 -3.35 -17.83
CA ALA A 17 16.00 -3.01 -17.28
C ALA A 17 16.19 -3.45 -15.81
N THR A 18 15.09 -3.58 -15.05
CA THR A 18 15.12 -3.99 -13.65
C THR A 18 14.67 -5.44 -13.41
N ASN A 19 14.59 -6.25 -14.46
CA ASN A 19 14.12 -7.64 -14.41
C ASN A 19 12.74 -7.76 -13.73
N GLY A 20 11.84 -6.83 -14.03
CA GLY A 20 10.48 -6.82 -13.52
C GLY A 20 10.31 -6.32 -12.07
N GLU A 21 11.34 -5.75 -11.47
CA GLU A 21 11.25 -5.18 -10.12
C GLU A 21 10.47 -3.87 -10.13
N ASP A 22 10.85 -2.93 -10.97
CA ASP A 22 10.23 -1.62 -11.12
C ASP A 22 9.51 -1.47 -12.47
N GLY A 23 9.07 -0.26 -12.81
CA GLY A 23 8.35 -0.01 -14.06
C GLY A 23 6.93 -0.58 -14.08
N ARG A 24 6.30 -0.71 -12.94
CA ARG A 24 4.97 -1.31 -12.76
C ARG A 24 3.88 -0.27 -12.64
N VAL A 25 2.69 -0.63 -13.10
CA VAL A 25 1.47 0.19 -13.03
C VAL A 25 0.39 -0.59 -12.29
N SER A 26 -0.33 0.06 -11.38
CA SER A 26 -1.44 -0.57 -10.65
C SER A 26 -2.78 -0.06 -11.15
N ILE A 27 -3.75 -0.98 -11.30
CA ILE A 27 -5.17 -0.68 -11.48
C ILE A 27 -5.96 -1.32 -10.36
N GLU A 28 -6.88 -0.57 -9.76
CA GLU A 28 -7.67 -1.04 -8.62
C GLU A 28 -8.98 -1.68 -9.08
N VAL A 29 -9.38 -2.76 -8.38
CA VAL A 29 -10.73 -3.30 -8.51
C VAL A 29 -11.77 -2.28 -8.03
N ASP A 30 -13.01 -2.43 -8.45
CA ASP A 30 -14.11 -1.56 -7.98
C ASP A 30 -14.17 -1.59 -6.43
N PRO A 31 -14.00 -0.45 -5.76
CA PRO A 31 -13.95 -0.39 -4.29
C PRO A 31 -15.23 -0.87 -3.61
N ARG A 32 -16.37 -0.83 -4.31
CA ARG A 32 -17.65 -1.36 -3.81
C ARG A 32 -17.63 -2.88 -3.62
N MET A 33 -16.65 -3.58 -4.19
CA MET A 33 -16.41 -5.01 -4.01
C MET A 33 -15.46 -5.33 -2.85
N ALA A 34 -14.99 -4.33 -2.10
CA ALA A 34 -14.02 -4.51 -1.02
C ALA A 34 -14.46 -5.54 0.06
N ARG A 35 -15.76 -5.78 0.19
CA ARG A 35 -16.37 -6.77 1.10
C ARG A 35 -16.95 -7.99 0.38
N ASP A 36 -16.66 -8.16 -0.91
CA ASP A 36 -17.09 -9.29 -1.75
C ASP A 36 -15.87 -10.01 -2.33
N THR A 37 -15.50 -11.11 -1.72
CA THR A 37 -14.34 -11.93 -2.14
C THR A 37 -14.50 -12.44 -3.57
N GLU A 38 -15.68 -12.97 -3.93
CA GLU A 38 -15.92 -13.58 -5.25
C GLU A 38 -15.94 -12.51 -6.35
N GLY A 39 -16.62 -11.39 -6.11
CA GLY A 39 -16.65 -10.25 -7.02
C GLY A 39 -15.25 -9.68 -7.25
N THR A 40 -14.46 -9.53 -6.19
CA THR A 40 -13.07 -9.06 -6.25
C THR A 40 -12.19 -9.97 -7.10
N VAL A 41 -12.23 -11.29 -6.89
CA VAL A 41 -11.45 -12.26 -7.68
C VAL A 41 -11.85 -12.21 -9.15
N THR A 42 -13.15 -12.20 -9.43
CA THR A 42 -13.68 -12.16 -10.81
C THR A 42 -13.19 -10.90 -11.53
N MET A 43 -13.34 -9.74 -10.89
CA MET A 43 -12.91 -8.47 -11.48
C MET A 43 -11.41 -8.37 -11.65
N ALA A 44 -10.64 -8.84 -10.67
CA ALA A 44 -9.17 -8.85 -10.75
C ALA A 44 -8.68 -9.64 -11.98
N LYS A 45 -9.25 -10.81 -12.24
CA LYS A 45 -8.94 -11.63 -13.41
C LYS A 45 -9.34 -10.93 -14.71
N GLN A 46 -10.52 -10.33 -14.78
CA GLN A 46 -10.98 -9.57 -15.95
C GLN A 46 -10.07 -8.38 -16.27
N LEU A 47 -9.67 -7.61 -15.26
CA LEU A 47 -8.76 -6.49 -15.43
C LEU A 47 -7.39 -6.96 -15.92
N TRP A 48 -6.84 -8.03 -15.34
CA TRP A 48 -5.56 -8.60 -15.74
C TRP A 48 -5.57 -9.03 -17.21
N GLU A 49 -6.61 -9.78 -17.63
CA GLU A 49 -6.77 -10.24 -19.01
C GLU A 49 -6.96 -9.06 -19.98
N THR A 50 -7.76 -8.06 -19.60
CA THR A 50 -8.04 -6.88 -20.43
C THR A 50 -6.80 -6.02 -20.64
N ILE A 51 -6.00 -5.81 -19.60
CA ILE A 51 -4.76 -5.02 -19.68
C ILE A 51 -3.69 -5.79 -20.48
N GLY A 52 -3.53 -7.08 -20.24
CA GLY A 52 -2.61 -7.93 -20.99
C GLY A 52 -1.17 -7.46 -20.95
N ARG A 53 -0.70 -6.90 -19.82
CA ARG A 53 0.67 -6.40 -19.63
C ARG A 53 1.30 -7.00 -18.37
N GLU A 54 2.47 -7.61 -18.49
CA GLU A 54 3.18 -8.27 -17.37
C GLU A 54 3.56 -7.30 -16.24
N ASN A 55 3.77 -6.03 -16.55
CA ASN A 55 4.10 -4.99 -15.59
C ASN A 55 2.87 -4.33 -14.95
N CYS A 56 1.67 -4.84 -15.20
CA CYS A 56 0.48 -4.46 -14.46
C CYS A 56 0.44 -5.16 -13.09
N MET A 57 -0.15 -4.51 -12.10
CA MET A 57 -0.53 -5.08 -10.82
C MET A 57 -2.00 -4.79 -10.56
N ILE A 58 -2.73 -5.78 -10.08
CA ILE A 58 -4.11 -5.55 -9.66
C ILE A 58 -4.12 -5.09 -8.21
N LYS A 59 -4.73 -3.92 -7.96
CA LYS A 59 -4.78 -3.34 -6.62
C LYS A 59 -6.06 -3.79 -5.92
N ILE A 60 -5.90 -4.37 -4.71
CA ILE A 60 -6.97 -4.98 -3.92
C ILE A 60 -6.89 -4.47 -2.48
N PRO A 61 -8.01 -3.97 -1.89
CA PRO A 61 -8.05 -3.57 -0.49
C PRO A 61 -7.82 -4.73 0.48
N ALA A 62 -7.08 -4.47 1.56
CA ALA A 62 -6.75 -5.45 2.60
C ALA A 62 -7.89 -5.64 3.63
N THR A 63 -9.14 -5.67 3.21
CA THR A 63 -10.27 -6.00 4.08
C THR A 63 -10.21 -7.46 4.52
N PRO A 64 -10.93 -7.87 5.60
CA PRO A 64 -11.05 -9.29 5.96
C PRO A 64 -11.48 -10.16 4.77
N GLU A 65 -12.41 -9.68 3.96
CA GLU A 65 -12.89 -10.35 2.74
C GLU A 65 -11.92 -10.24 1.57
N GLY A 66 -11.09 -9.21 1.56
CA GLY A 66 -10.04 -9.00 0.56
C GLY A 66 -8.86 -9.97 0.71
N LEU A 67 -8.51 -10.39 1.94
CA LEU A 67 -7.38 -11.29 2.17
C LEU A 67 -7.51 -12.63 1.41
N PRO A 68 -8.64 -13.37 1.46
CA PRO A 68 -8.81 -14.57 0.64
C PRO A 68 -8.85 -14.26 -0.87
N ALA A 69 -9.33 -13.10 -1.28
CA ALA A 69 -9.28 -12.70 -2.69
C ALA A 69 -7.84 -12.49 -3.16
N ILE A 70 -7.00 -11.82 -2.37
CA ILE A 70 -5.57 -11.62 -2.63
C ILE A 70 -4.86 -12.96 -2.81
N THR A 71 -5.10 -13.91 -1.89
CA THR A 71 -4.56 -15.27 -1.98
C THR A 71 -4.91 -15.94 -3.30
N ARG A 72 -6.18 -15.92 -3.69
CA ARG A 72 -6.66 -16.58 -4.91
C ARG A 72 -6.14 -15.90 -6.18
N VAL A 73 -6.04 -14.60 -6.20
CA VAL A 73 -5.53 -13.85 -7.37
C VAL A 73 -4.03 -14.13 -7.56
N LEU A 74 -3.25 -14.15 -6.48
CA LEU A 74 -1.85 -14.57 -6.52
C LEU A 74 -1.67 -16.02 -6.98
N ALA A 75 -2.56 -16.93 -6.54
CA ALA A 75 -2.56 -18.34 -6.95
C ALA A 75 -2.73 -18.54 -8.46
N GLU A 76 -3.33 -17.59 -9.16
CA GLU A 76 -3.44 -17.57 -10.62
C GLU A 76 -2.19 -17.00 -11.33
N GLY A 77 -1.17 -16.59 -10.58
CA GLY A 77 0.05 -15.99 -11.14
C GLY A 77 -0.06 -14.49 -11.41
N ILE A 78 -1.06 -13.82 -10.88
CA ILE A 78 -1.33 -12.40 -11.07
C ILE A 78 -0.61 -11.59 -10.00
N SER A 79 0.14 -10.56 -10.40
CA SER A 79 0.80 -9.63 -9.49
C SER A 79 -0.21 -8.70 -8.80
N VAL A 80 -0.06 -8.52 -7.48
CA VAL A 80 -1.04 -7.80 -6.65
C VAL A 80 -0.39 -6.66 -5.87
N ASN A 81 -1.03 -5.48 -5.91
CA ASN A 81 -0.78 -4.37 -4.99
C ASN A 81 -1.88 -4.38 -3.91
N VAL A 82 -1.52 -4.79 -2.70
CA VAL A 82 -2.46 -4.80 -1.58
C VAL A 82 -2.54 -3.41 -0.98
N THR A 83 -3.74 -2.85 -0.81
CA THR A 83 -3.93 -1.46 -0.38
C THR A 83 -4.79 -1.31 0.88
N LEU A 84 -4.86 -0.08 1.40
CA LEU A 84 -5.59 0.29 2.62
C LEU A 84 -5.13 -0.50 3.86
N ILE A 85 -3.81 -0.63 4.02
CA ILE A 85 -3.19 -1.21 5.20
C ILE A 85 -2.82 -0.09 6.16
N PHE A 86 -3.36 -0.14 7.38
CA PHE A 86 -3.09 0.84 8.43
C PHE A 86 -2.53 0.20 9.70
N SER A 87 -2.88 -1.07 9.97
CA SER A 87 -2.48 -1.77 11.18
C SER A 87 -1.41 -2.83 10.95
N LEU A 88 -0.61 -3.08 11.97
CA LEU A 88 0.41 -4.13 11.98
C LEU A 88 -0.23 -5.53 11.87
N ASP A 89 -1.35 -5.76 12.57
CA ASP A 89 -2.06 -7.03 12.52
C ASP A 89 -2.61 -7.29 11.12
N ARG A 90 -3.21 -6.28 10.48
CA ARG A 90 -3.68 -6.41 9.10
C ARG A 90 -2.52 -6.67 8.15
N TYR A 91 -1.38 -6.02 8.35
CA TYR A 91 -0.19 -6.24 7.53
C TYR A 91 0.34 -7.67 7.67
N ARG A 92 0.37 -8.22 8.87
CA ARG A 92 0.71 -9.65 9.08
C ARG A 92 -0.27 -10.58 8.37
N GLY A 93 -1.56 -10.27 8.40
CA GLY A 93 -2.59 -10.97 7.61
C GLY A 93 -2.34 -10.88 6.10
N VAL A 94 -1.94 -9.73 5.59
CA VAL A 94 -1.59 -9.51 4.18
C VAL A 94 -0.38 -10.35 3.78
N MET A 95 0.69 -10.36 4.57
CA MET A 95 1.86 -11.19 4.31
C MET A 95 1.52 -12.68 4.32
N ASN A 96 0.66 -13.12 5.26
CA ASN A 96 0.19 -14.51 5.27
C ASN A 96 -0.64 -14.85 4.02
N ALA A 97 -1.54 -13.96 3.59
CA ALA A 97 -2.31 -14.14 2.36
C ALA A 97 -1.39 -14.22 1.12
N PHE A 98 -0.35 -13.41 1.09
CA PHE A 98 0.68 -13.43 0.05
C PHE A 98 1.43 -14.78 0.01
N LEU A 99 1.96 -15.24 1.15
CA LEU A 99 2.67 -16.52 1.23
C LEU A 99 1.77 -17.69 0.82
N THR A 100 0.54 -17.73 1.32
CA THR A 100 -0.45 -18.76 0.95
C THR A 100 -0.78 -18.71 -0.55
N GLY A 101 -0.90 -17.51 -1.12
CA GLY A 101 -1.13 -17.33 -2.55
C GLY A 101 0.02 -17.87 -3.41
N LEU A 102 1.27 -17.64 -3.00
CA LEU A 102 2.44 -18.19 -3.68
C LEU A 102 2.55 -19.71 -3.54
N GLU A 103 2.23 -20.27 -2.36
CA GLU A 103 2.15 -21.73 -2.16
C GLU A 103 1.16 -22.38 -3.13
N GLN A 104 -0.03 -21.79 -3.26
CA GLN A 104 -1.06 -22.25 -4.21
C GLN A 104 -0.64 -22.01 -5.67
N ALA A 105 0.01 -20.90 -5.99
CA ALA A 105 0.54 -20.63 -7.32
C ALA A 105 1.56 -21.71 -7.75
N ARG A 106 2.45 -22.10 -6.84
CA ARG A 106 3.41 -23.19 -7.04
C ARG A 106 2.70 -24.51 -7.31
N GLU A 107 1.70 -24.86 -6.51
CA GLU A 107 0.88 -26.06 -6.69
C GLU A 107 0.14 -26.07 -8.04
N ASN A 108 -0.29 -24.88 -8.49
CA ASN A 108 -0.91 -24.65 -9.80
C ASN A 108 0.09 -24.61 -10.98
N GLY A 109 1.39 -24.86 -10.73
CA GLY A 109 2.43 -24.86 -11.76
C GLY A 109 2.77 -23.48 -12.32
N LYS A 110 2.47 -22.40 -11.59
CA LYS A 110 2.84 -21.03 -11.98
C LYS A 110 4.32 -20.76 -11.69
N ASP A 111 4.94 -19.95 -12.51
CA ASP A 111 6.31 -19.47 -12.34
C ASP A 111 6.34 -18.36 -11.26
N LEU A 112 6.83 -18.68 -10.06
CA LEU A 112 6.87 -17.73 -8.94
C LEU A 112 7.78 -16.54 -9.22
N SER A 113 8.78 -16.70 -10.07
CA SER A 113 9.71 -15.62 -10.43
C SER A 113 9.05 -14.47 -11.21
N LYS A 114 7.86 -14.71 -11.75
CA LYS A 114 7.05 -13.73 -12.48
C LYS A 114 6.05 -12.96 -11.61
N ILE A 115 5.77 -13.46 -10.42
CA ILE A 115 4.79 -12.87 -9.51
C ILE A 115 5.48 -11.81 -8.65
N ARG A 116 4.94 -10.61 -8.62
CA ARG A 116 5.37 -9.52 -7.73
C ARG A 116 4.21 -9.07 -6.88
N SER A 117 4.51 -8.60 -5.69
CA SER A 117 3.52 -7.97 -4.85
C SER A 117 4.12 -6.79 -4.09
N VAL A 118 3.28 -5.79 -3.85
CA VAL A 118 3.57 -4.70 -2.92
C VAL A 118 2.43 -4.58 -1.92
N ALA A 119 2.76 -4.11 -0.73
CA ALA A 119 1.81 -3.87 0.35
C ALA A 119 1.79 -2.36 0.66
N SER A 120 0.73 -1.68 0.23
CA SER A 120 0.55 -0.25 0.39
C SER A 120 0.15 0.08 1.83
N PHE A 121 1.13 0.41 2.65
CA PHE A 121 1.00 0.78 4.05
C PHE A 121 0.90 2.31 4.17
N PHE A 122 -0.20 2.79 4.76
CA PHE A 122 -0.55 4.21 4.77
C PHE A 122 0.09 4.94 5.94
N VAL A 123 0.71 6.09 5.67
CA VAL A 123 1.54 6.80 6.64
C VAL A 123 0.90 8.09 7.16
N SER A 124 0.73 9.12 6.32
CA SER A 124 0.29 10.45 6.81
C SER A 124 -1.11 10.47 7.38
N ARG A 125 -2.00 9.57 6.95
CA ARG A 125 -3.35 9.48 7.52
C ARG A 125 -3.33 9.02 8.98
N VAL A 126 -2.35 8.17 9.34
CA VAL A 126 -2.14 7.73 10.73
C VAL A 126 -1.79 8.93 11.59
N ASP A 127 -0.80 9.74 11.20
CA ASP A 127 -0.46 10.97 11.91
C ASP A 127 -1.66 11.90 12.05
N THR A 128 -2.41 12.13 10.96
CA THR A 128 -3.58 13.04 10.98
C THR A 128 -4.63 12.62 12.02
N GLU A 129 -4.93 11.32 12.11
CA GLU A 129 -5.94 10.84 13.07
C GLU A 129 -5.41 10.84 14.51
N PHE A 130 -4.16 10.41 14.73
CA PHE A 130 -3.54 10.50 16.05
C PHE A 130 -3.45 11.92 16.53
N ASP A 131 -3.00 12.84 15.69
CA ASP A 131 -2.83 14.25 16.03
C ASP A 131 -4.15 14.92 16.42
N ALA A 132 -5.25 14.61 15.72
CA ALA A 132 -6.57 15.09 16.06
C ALA A 132 -7.03 14.61 17.45
N ARG A 133 -6.75 13.35 17.80
CA ARG A 133 -7.07 12.80 19.11
C ARG A 133 -6.17 13.36 20.22
N LEU A 134 -4.88 13.53 19.95
CA LEU A 134 -3.93 14.15 20.87
C LEU A 134 -4.31 15.62 21.18
N ASP A 135 -4.78 16.36 20.16
CA ASP A 135 -5.30 17.71 20.36
C ASP A 135 -6.55 17.72 21.26
N ALA A 136 -7.41 16.71 21.15
CA ALA A 136 -8.57 16.55 22.03
C ALA A 136 -8.18 16.20 23.48
N VAL A 137 -7.10 15.45 23.70
CA VAL A 137 -6.52 15.21 25.03
C VAL A 137 -5.99 16.50 25.64
N GLY A 138 -5.28 17.32 24.85
CA GLY A 138 -4.94 18.70 25.17
C GLY A 138 -3.78 18.91 26.15
N THR A 139 -3.16 17.85 26.69
CA THR A 139 -2.01 17.99 27.60
C THR A 139 -0.73 18.32 26.83
N ASP A 140 0.27 18.86 27.49
CA ASP A 140 1.54 19.19 26.84
C ASP A 140 2.30 17.91 26.42
N GLU A 141 2.18 16.83 27.20
CA GLU A 141 2.72 15.50 26.87
C GLU A 141 2.08 14.95 25.60
N ALA A 142 0.76 15.05 25.46
CA ALA A 142 0.05 14.62 24.25
C ALA A 142 0.49 15.43 23.02
N LYS A 143 0.59 16.75 23.14
CA LYS A 143 1.06 17.61 22.06
C LYS A 143 2.48 17.31 21.61
N ALA A 144 3.37 16.89 22.53
CA ALA A 144 4.74 16.50 22.21
C ALA A 144 4.84 15.18 21.41
N LEU A 145 3.77 14.40 21.33
CA LEU A 145 3.70 13.15 20.56
C LEU A 145 3.16 13.33 19.13
N LYS A 146 2.69 14.53 18.77
CA LYS A 146 2.13 14.80 17.44
C LYS A 146 3.14 14.52 16.34
N SER A 147 2.64 14.08 15.19
CA SER A 147 3.39 13.80 13.95
C SER A 147 4.49 12.73 14.09
N LYS A 148 4.30 11.79 15.02
CA LYS A 148 5.24 10.69 15.28
C LYS A 148 4.66 9.30 15.00
N ALA A 149 3.32 9.17 15.04
CA ALA A 149 2.64 7.88 14.94
C ALA A 149 2.84 7.21 13.58
N GLY A 150 2.74 7.97 12.49
CA GLY A 150 2.83 7.44 11.12
C GLY A 150 4.18 6.81 10.83
N ILE A 151 5.27 7.50 11.18
CA ILE A 151 6.64 6.98 11.00
C ILE A 151 6.89 5.79 11.93
N ALA A 152 6.50 5.87 13.21
CA ALA A 152 6.67 4.78 14.16
C ALA A 152 5.92 3.52 13.70
N ASN A 153 4.67 3.66 13.26
CA ASN A 153 3.87 2.56 12.74
C ASN A 153 4.51 1.92 11.48
N ALA A 154 4.99 2.72 10.54
CA ALA A 154 5.68 2.24 9.34
C ALA A 154 6.99 1.52 9.66
N ARG A 155 7.78 2.01 10.61
CA ARG A 155 9.01 1.35 11.08
C ARG A 155 8.72 -0.01 11.70
N LEU A 156 7.67 -0.14 12.50
CA LEU A 156 7.23 -1.43 13.06
C LEU A 156 6.65 -2.36 11.98
N ALA A 157 6.03 -1.82 10.95
CA ALA A 157 5.62 -2.62 9.78
C ALA A 157 6.84 -3.21 9.06
N TYR A 158 7.91 -2.45 8.92
CA TYR A 158 9.15 -2.96 8.33
C TYR A 158 9.81 -4.04 9.21
N GLN A 159 9.78 -3.89 10.54
CA GLN A 159 10.21 -4.96 11.47
C GLN A 159 9.39 -6.25 11.25
N ALA A 160 8.06 -6.13 11.13
CA ALA A 160 7.20 -7.27 10.87
C ALA A 160 7.52 -7.95 9.51
N LEU A 161 7.90 -7.16 8.49
CA LEU A 161 8.39 -7.68 7.22
C LEU A 161 9.64 -8.54 7.41
N GLU A 162 10.66 -8.01 8.11
CA GLU A 162 11.91 -8.75 8.35
C GLU A 162 11.66 -10.06 9.11
N GLU A 163 10.78 -10.04 10.11
CA GLU A 163 10.39 -11.24 10.86
C GLU A 163 9.75 -12.31 9.96
N VAL A 164 8.77 -11.93 9.14
CA VAL A 164 8.04 -12.86 8.27
C VAL A 164 8.95 -13.41 7.16
N PHE A 165 9.74 -12.56 6.52
CA PHE A 165 10.61 -12.96 5.42
C PHE A 165 11.98 -13.51 5.86
N SER A 166 12.18 -13.75 7.17
CA SER A 166 13.28 -14.56 7.71
C SER A 166 12.87 -16.00 8.06
N THR A 167 11.60 -16.37 7.85
CA THR A 167 11.07 -17.69 8.24
C THR A 167 11.45 -18.80 7.25
N PRO A 168 11.52 -20.08 7.72
CA PRO A 168 11.71 -21.22 6.81
C PRO A 168 10.60 -21.36 5.75
N ARG A 169 9.36 -20.95 6.07
CA ARG A 169 8.24 -20.91 5.11
C ARG A 169 8.57 -20.02 3.92
N TRP A 170 9.06 -18.81 4.18
CA TRP A 170 9.49 -17.91 3.12
C TRP A 170 10.68 -18.48 2.34
N GLN A 171 11.70 -19.01 3.03
CA GLN A 171 12.90 -19.55 2.37
C GLN A 171 12.54 -20.62 1.32
N THR A 172 11.58 -21.49 1.63
CA THR A 172 11.10 -22.50 0.66
C THR A 172 10.55 -21.87 -0.62
N LEU A 173 9.79 -20.78 -0.50
CA LEU A 173 9.25 -20.06 -1.66
C LEU A 173 10.34 -19.30 -2.43
N ALA A 174 11.28 -18.69 -1.71
CA ALA A 174 12.42 -18.00 -2.29
C ALA A 174 13.33 -18.94 -3.09
N ASP A 175 13.56 -20.15 -2.60
CA ASP A 175 14.32 -21.19 -3.30
C ASP A 175 13.64 -21.62 -4.62
N ASP A 176 12.31 -21.51 -4.68
CA ASP A 176 11.50 -21.72 -5.90
C ASP A 176 11.37 -20.45 -6.78
N GLY A 177 12.15 -19.41 -6.50
CA GLY A 177 12.24 -18.19 -7.29
C GLY A 177 11.28 -17.07 -6.92
N ALA A 178 10.54 -17.18 -5.82
CA ALA A 178 9.65 -16.13 -5.34
C ALA A 178 10.40 -14.86 -4.92
N HIS A 179 9.75 -13.71 -5.06
CA HIS A 179 10.24 -12.41 -4.64
C HIS A 179 9.44 -11.89 -3.44
N VAL A 180 10.13 -11.17 -2.53
CA VAL A 180 9.51 -10.57 -1.34
C VAL A 180 8.36 -9.65 -1.73
N GLN A 181 7.27 -9.66 -0.95
CA GLN A 181 6.27 -8.60 -1.02
C GLN A 181 6.87 -7.32 -0.44
N ARG A 182 7.16 -6.35 -1.29
CA ARG A 182 7.79 -5.08 -0.85
C ARG A 182 6.78 -4.20 -0.13
N PRO A 183 7.14 -3.60 1.02
CA PRO A 183 6.31 -2.56 1.61
C PRO A 183 6.33 -1.33 0.71
N LEU A 184 5.17 -0.75 0.50
CA LEU A 184 4.98 0.46 -0.28
C LEU A 184 4.39 1.52 0.65
N TRP A 185 5.19 2.54 0.93
CA TRP A 185 4.72 3.66 1.75
C TRP A 185 3.76 4.50 0.93
N ALA A 186 2.49 4.49 1.35
CA ALA A 186 1.40 5.21 0.70
C ALA A 186 0.93 6.39 1.55
N SER A 187 0.26 7.37 0.93
CA SER A 187 -0.17 8.59 1.64
C SER A 187 1.05 9.31 2.26
N THR A 188 2.06 9.59 1.45
CA THR A 188 3.34 10.15 1.90
C THR A 188 3.47 11.65 1.71
N GLY A 189 2.42 12.33 1.25
CA GLY A 189 2.35 13.78 1.22
C GLY A 189 2.20 14.35 2.63
N VAL A 190 3.07 15.28 3.00
CA VAL A 190 3.01 16.01 4.28
C VAL A 190 1.87 17.03 4.22
N LYS A 191 1.05 17.08 5.27
CA LYS A 191 -0.11 17.97 5.36
C LYS A 191 0.10 19.13 6.30
N ASP A 192 0.91 18.95 7.33
CA ASP A 192 1.28 20.00 8.28
C ASP A 192 2.44 20.83 7.69
N PRO A 193 2.23 22.12 7.41
CA PRO A 193 3.26 22.99 6.82
C PRO A 193 4.44 23.28 7.75
N SER A 194 4.35 22.92 9.03
CA SER A 194 5.47 23.05 9.97
C SER A 194 6.49 21.92 9.86
N LEU A 195 6.13 20.83 9.16
CA LEU A 195 7.01 19.68 8.95
C LEU A 195 7.74 19.78 7.61
N PRO A 196 8.92 19.13 7.47
CA PRO A 196 9.57 19.00 6.18
C PRO A 196 8.65 18.34 5.15
N ASP A 197 8.51 18.91 3.97
CA ASP A 197 7.57 18.43 2.93
C ASP A 197 7.98 17.08 2.32
N THR A 198 9.19 16.59 2.58
CA THR A 198 9.71 15.27 2.20
C THR A 198 9.78 14.27 3.35
N LEU A 199 9.24 14.59 4.53
CA LEU A 199 9.40 13.84 5.76
C LEU A 199 9.16 12.33 5.62
N TYR A 200 8.01 11.94 5.06
CA TYR A 200 7.63 10.52 4.93
C TYR A 200 8.39 9.78 3.81
N VAL A 201 9.20 10.47 3.05
CA VAL A 201 10.12 9.87 2.07
C VAL A 201 11.48 9.67 2.72
N THR A 202 12.05 10.73 3.28
CA THR A 202 13.41 10.72 3.83
C THR A 202 13.54 9.84 5.08
N GLU A 203 12.54 9.86 5.97
CA GLU A 203 12.56 9.08 7.22
C GLU A 203 12.12 7.60 7.06
N LEU A 204 11.64 7.21 5.90
CA LEU A 204 11.19 5.85 5.61
C LEU A 204 11.95 5.19 4.45
N ALA A 205 13.09 5.74 4.06
CA ALA A 205 13.99 5.11 3.11
C ALA A 205 14.63 3.86 3.75
N ALA A 206 14.48 2.71 3.10
CA ALA A 206 15.09 1.45 3.53
C ALA A 206 15.20 0.49 2.34
N PRO A 207 16.04 -0.56 2.42
CA PRO A 207 16.13 -1.56 1.36
C PRO A 207 14.78 -2.21 1.03
N ASN A 208 14.55 -2.51 -0.23
CA ASN A 208 13.34 -3.18 -0.72
C ASN A 208 12.02 -2.45 -0.40
N THR A 209 12.03 -1.15 -0.20
CA THR A 209 10.83 -0.34 -0.03
C THR A 209 10.47 0.38 -1.33
N VAL A 210 9.18 0.69 -1.47
CA VAL A 210 8.65 1.58 -2.51
C VAL A 210 7.98 2.76 -1.81
N ASN A 211 8.04 3.94 -2.41
CA ASN A 211 7.29 5.10 -1.93
C ASN A 211 6.47 5.69 -3.07
N THR A 212 5.17 5.82 -2.88
CA THR A 212 4.29 6.48 -3.84
C THR A 212 4.08 7.92 -3.44
N MET A 213 4.87 8.79 -4.06
CA MET A 213 4.84 10.22 -3.78
C MET A 213 3.77 10.93 -4.61
N PRO A 214 2.94 11.82 -4.01
CA PRO A 214 2.19 12.79 -4.80
C PRO A 214 3.13 13.64 -5.67
N PRO A 215 2.67 14.16 -6.82
CA PRO A 215 3.54 14.97 -7.72
C PRO A 215 4.27 16.12 -7.01
N LYS A 216 3.60 16.79 -6.06
CA LYS A 216 4.22 17.89 -5.27
C LYS A 216 5.36 17.36 -4.38
N THR A 217 5.19 16.23 -3.74
CA THR A 217 6.22 15.61 -2.88
C THR A 217 7.40 15.12 -3.73
N LEU A 218 7.12 14.51 -4.89
CA LEU A 218 8.16 14.10 -5.84
C LEU A 218 8.99 15.28 -6.32
N ALA A 219 8.35 16.41 -6.66
CA ALA A 219 9.03 17.63 -7.06
C ALA A 219 9.91 18.20 -5.93
N ALA A 220 9.39 18.23 -4.68
CA ALA A 220 10.15 18.67 -3.51
C ALA A 220 11.37 17.78 -3.24
N LEU A 221 11.22 16.46 -3.34
CA LEU A 221 12.32 15.51 -3.19
C LEU A 221 13.40 15.74 -4.26
N ALA A 222 13.00 15.99 -5.51
CA ALA A 222 13.93 16.24 -6.60
C ALA A 222 14.67 17.60 -6.48
N ASP A 223 14.02 18.60 -5.89
CA ASP A 223 14.56 19.96 -5.73
C ASP A 223 15.53 20.05 -4.54
N HIS A 224 15.14 19.57 -3.38
CA HIS A 224 15.90 19.77 -2.13
C HIS A 224 15.95 18.56 -1.20
N GLY A 225 15.31 17.44 -1.55
CA GLY A 225 15.31 16.24 -0.70
C GLY A 225 16.67 15.53 -0.68
N THR A 226 17.03 15.01 0.50
CA THR A 226 18.22 14.19 0.66
C THR A 226 17.83 12.85 1.28
N VAL A 227 18.19 11.75 0.61
CA VAL A 227 17.98 10.39 1.11
C VAL A 227 19.32 9.85 1.62
N GLU A 228 19.39 9.59 2.93
CA GLU A 228 20.63 9.19 3.61
C GLU A 228 20.65 7.69 3.96
N GLY A 229 20.47 6.83 2.98
CA GLY A 229 20.54 5.38 3.19
C GLY A 229 19.35 4.83 3.98
N ASP A 230 19.60 3.78 4.78
CA ASP A 230 18.57 3.13 5.59
C ASP A 230 18.23 3.96 6.83
N ARG A 231 16.97 4.36 6.93
CA ARG A 231 16.43 5.18 8.03
C ARG A 231 15.47 4.41 8.95
N ILE A 232 15.32 3.10 8.73
CA ILE A 232 14.38 2.25 9.45
C ILE A 232 15.08 1.23 10.32
N SER A 233 16.04 0.49 9.77
CA SER A 233 16.74 -0.57 10.52
C SER A 233 17.39 -0.02 11.79
N GLY A 234 17.17 -0.71 12.92
CA GLY A 234 17.71 -0.30 14.22
C GLY A 234 16.90 0.75 14.97
N THR A 235 15.73 1.20 14.44
CA THR A 235 14.87 2.21 15.09
C THR A 235 13.62 1.61 15.77
N TYR A 236 13.50 0.28 15.86
CA TYR A 236 12.28 -0.39 16.29
C TYR A 236 11.93 -0.16 17.76
N ASP A 237 12.93 -0.11 18.65
CA ASP A 237 12.70 0.17 20.06
C ASP A 237 12.16 1.59 20.28
N GLU A 238 12.68 2.58 19.53
CA GLU A 238 12.17 3.95 19.55
C GLU A 238 10.74 4.03 19.00
N ALA A 239 10.48 3.35 17.88
CA ALA A 239 9.15 3.27 17.29
C ALA A 239 8.14 2.64 18.24
N LYS A 240 8.51 1.54 18.91
CA LYS A 240 7.69 0.89 19.92
C LYS A 240 7.41 1.81 21.10
N ALA A 241 8.45 2.46 21.65
CA ALA A 241 8.30 3.41 22.75
C ALA A 241 7.36 4.58 22.38
N THR A 242 7.40 5.04 21.12
CA THR A 242 6.49 6.07 20.61
C THR A 242 5.04 5.57 20.62
N MET A 243 4.77 4.35 20.11
CA MET A 243 3.42 3.79 20.10
C MET A 243 2.90 3.54 21.52
N ASP A 244 3.74 3.04 22.42
CA ASP A 244 3.41 2.85 23.83
C ASP A 244 3.08 4.20 24.51
N ALA A 245 3.79 5.28 24.20
CA ALA A 245 3.52 6.62 24.72
C ALA A 245 2.18 7.19 24.21
N LEU A 246 1.81 6.93 22.97
CA LEU A 246 0.53 7.33 22.40
C LEU A 246 -0.64 6.63 23.11
N GLU A 247 -0.53 5.33 23.38
CA GLU A 247 -1.51 4.58 24.17
C GLU A 247 -1.60 5.13 25.61
N HIS A 248 -0.48 5.42 26.26
CA HIS A 248 -0.46 6.01 27.61
C HIS A 248 -1.06 7.43 27.66
N ALA A 249 -0.97 8.18 26.57
CA ALA A 249 -1.64 9.47 26.43
C ALA A 249 -3.16 9.34 26.24
N GLY A 250 -3.69 8.12 26.17
CA GLY A 250 -5.12 7.84 26.06
C GLY A 250 -5.65 7.74 24.61
N VAL A 251 -4.77 7.59 23.63
CA VAL A 251 -5.17 7.40 22.22
C VAL A 251 -5.01 5.93 21.84
N SER A 252 -6.14 5.22 21.70
CA SER A 252 -6.15 3.80 21.32
C SER A 252 -5.71 3.60 19.89
N TYR A 253 -4.66 2.81 19.70
CA TYR A 253 -4.18 2.40 18.37
C TYR A 253 -5.25 1.62 17.59
N ALA A 254 -5.92 0.67 18.24
CA ALA A 254 -6.95 -0.15 17.61
C ALA A 254 -8.09 0.74 17.06
N ASP A 255 -8.60 1.67 17.87
CA ASP A 255 -9.67 2.57 17.44
C ASP A 255 -9.25 3.49 16.28
N VAL A 256 -7.98 3.91 16.25
CA VAL A 256 -7.45 4.73 15.15
C VAL A 256 -7.43 3.94 13.85
N VAL A 257 -6.85 2.76 13.86
CA VAL A 257 -6.67 1.97 12.62
C VAL A 257 -7.99 1.44 12.09
N ASP A 258 -8.93 1.06 12.94
CA ASP A 258 -10.29 0.63 12.55
C ASP A 258 -11.06 1.77 11.88
N LYS A 259 -10.98 2.98 12.46
CA LYS A 259 -11.57 4.17 11.85
C LYS A 259 -10.96 4.47 10.49
N LEU A 260 -9.63 4.42 10.39
CA LEU A 260 -8.92 4.72 9.15
C LEU A 260 -9.24 3.70 8.03
N GLU A 261 -9.40 2.43 8.35
CA GLU A 261 -9.83 1.40 7.40
C GLU A 261 -11.23 1.73 6.86
N THR A 262 -12.18 2.00 7.76
CA THR A 262 -13.56 2.33 7.39
C THR A 262 -13.63 3.58 6.53
N GLU A 263 -13.03 4.68 6.98
CA GLU A 263 -12.99 5.93 6.21
C GLU A 263 -12.22 5.82 4.90
N GLY A 264 -11.21 4.94 4.86
CA GLY A 264 -10.45 4.67 3.65
C GLY A 264 -11.31 4.05 2.56
N LEU A 265 -12.13 3.07 2.91
CA LEU A 265 -13.09 2.44 2.00
C LEU A 265 -14.14 3.46 1.53
N ASP A 266 -14.76 4.21 2.44
CA ASP A 266 -15.78 5.22 2.11
C ASP A 266 -15.23 6.27 1.13
N LYS A 267 -13.99 6.73 1.33
CA LYS A 267 -13.33 7.68 0.45
C LYS A 267 -13.05 7.09 -0.94
N PHE A 268 -12.70 5.82 -1.02
CA PHE A 268 -12.46 5.14 -2.28
C PHE A 268 -13.77 4.93 -3.05
N GLU A 269 -14.83 4.52 -2.39
CA GLU A 269 -16.17 4.38 -2.99
C GLU A 269 -16.67 5.73 -3.51
N LYS A 270 -16.56 6.78 -2.73
CA LYS A 270 -16.94 8.13 -3.14
C LYS A 270 -16.16 8.61 -4.36
N SER A 271 -14.83 8.44 -4.37
CA SER A 271 -13.99 8.83 -5.51
C SER A 271 -14.34 8.02 -6.77
N TRP A 272 -14.72 6.77 -6.62
CA TRP A 272 -15.18 5.94 -7.72
C TRP A 272 -16.51 6.44 -8.30
N GLU A 273 -17.48 6.78 -7.46
CA GLU A 273 -18.77 7.35 -7.90
C GLU A 273 -18.59 8.70 -8.59
N GLU A 274 -17.73 9.56 -8.08
CA GLU A 274 -17.37 10.85 -8.70
C GLU A 274 -16.74 10.62 -10.10
N LEU A 275 -15.85 9.64 -10.24
CA LEU A 275 -15.25 9.28 -11.52
C LEU A 275 -16.31 8.79 -12.52
N LEU A 276 -17.19 7.88 -12.10
CA LEU A 276 -18.27 7.38 -12.94
C LEU A 276 -19.23 8.49 -13.36
N GLY A 277 -19.55 9.41 -12.44
CA GLY A 277 -20.36 10.59 -12.71
C GLY A 277 -19.74 11.50 -13.78
N SER A 278 -18.44 11.76 -13.66
CA SER A 278 -17.69 12.57 -14.63
C SER A 278 -17.69 11.93 -16.02
N VAL A 279 -17.44 10.62 -16.11
CA VAL A 279 -17.47 9.89 -17.39
C VAL A 279 -18.86 9.92 -18.01
N ARG A 280 -19.93 9.71 -17.24
CA ARG A 280 -21.31 9.80 -17.74
C ARG A 280 -21.63 11.18 -18.31
N SER A 281 -21.28 12.23 -17.55
CA SER A 281 -21.50 13.63 -17.98
C SER A 281 -20.78 13.95 -19.30
N GLU A 282 -19.55 13.48 -19.48
CA GLU A 282 -18.81 13.71 -20.74
C GLU A 282 -19.39 12.90 -21.91
N LEU A 283 -19.88 11.68 -21.67
CA LEU A 283 -20.55 10.87 -22.70
C LEU A 283 -21.89 11.51 -23.15
N GLU A 284 -22.68 12.05 -22.22
CA GLU A 284 -23.92 12.76 -22.51
C GLU A 284 -23.65 13.99 -23.40
N LYS A 285 -22.69 14.84 -23.02
CA LYS A 285 -22.26 16.01 -23.83
C LYS A 285 -21.77 15.61 -25.23
N ALA A 286 -21.04 14.51 -25.35
CA ALA A 286 -20.57 14.00 -26.64
C ALA A 286 -21.73 13.42 -27.49
N GLY A 287 -22.79 12.89 -26.87
CA GLY A 287 -24.00 12.42 -27.53
C GLY A 287 -24.91 13.54 -28.01
N GLU A 288 -25.00 14.66 -27.30
CA GLU A 288 -25.79 15.84 -27.68
C GLU A 288 -25.18 16.64 -28.84
N ASN A 289 -23.87 16.47 -29.12
CA ASN A 289 -23.17 17.11 -30.22
C ASN A 289 -23.17 16.30 -31.54
N LYS A 290 -23.93 15.22 -31.62
CA LYS A 290 -24.19 14.41 -32.82
C LYS A 290 -25.61 14.62 -33.32
#